data_d35848ee3ef72424a6f56c668d28dd63
#
_entry.id   d35848ee3ef72424a6f56c668d28dd63
#
_cell.length_a   1.000
_cell.length_b   1.000
_cell.length_c   1.000
_cell.angle_alpha   90.00
_cell.angle_beta   90.00
_cell.angle_gamma   90.00
#
_symmetry.space_group_name_H-M   'P 1'
#
loop_
_entity.id
_entity.type
_entity.pdbx_description
1 polymer ?
#
loop_
_entity_poly.entity_id
_entity_poly.type
_entity_poly.pdbx_seq_one_letter_code
_entity_poly.pdbx_strand_id
1 'polypeptide(L)'
;MKHIFLFTALSVGALNMLGQSSKPTPVKVENLPSQALRSINNYAFNSGEKSTYRIHYGVVDAGVATISVEEGNKKFGGRDTYHIVGEGHSSGSFDWFFKVRDKYESYVDKQGIFPYQFKRNCDEGGYMIMQDYFFFQHKRAFKNRKNEGYLAPAFVQDMMSAAFYARTMDFTNTKPGDILTIETLVDDEIYRLKMRYVGKETVSVDAGTFKCLRFAPVVQKGRIFKDPNDLAVWVTDDAHHLPIMAQAKIKVGSIKMELQQFQGVDIWGVKIK
;
A
#
# COMPACT_ATOMS: atom_id res chain seq x y z
N MET A 1 27.05 8.16 1.62
CA MET A 1 26.01 7.86 2.64
C MET A 1 24.72 7.66 1.86
N LYS A 2 24.26 6.40 1.70
CA LYS A 2 23.07 6.08 0.90
C LYS A 2 21.84 6.39 1.73
N HIS A 3 21.06 7.29 1.22
CA HIS A 3 19.86 7.92 1.73
C HIS A 3 18.84 6.90 2.29
N ILE A 4 18.45 7.07 3.54
CA ILE A 4 17.37 6.35 4.19
C ILE A 4 16.13 7.22 4.04
N PHE A 5 15.29 6.89 3.09
CA PHE A 5 14.10 7.64 2.73
C PHE A 5 12.93 7.25 3.63
N LEU A 6 12.27 8.21 4.25
CA LEU A 6 11.24 7.99 5.26
C LEU A 6 9.97 7.36 4.67
N PHE A 7 9.57 7.79 3.48
CA PHE A 7 8.42 7.23 2.74
C PHE A 7 8.82 6.06 1.85
N THR A 8 10.01 6.10 1.24
CA THR A 8 10.56 4.98 0.47
C THR A 8 11.00 3.81 1.33
N ALA A 9 11.26 3.98 2.63
CA ALA A 9 11.45 2.84 3.52
C ALA A 9 10.19 1.98 3.64
N LEU A 10 9.00 2.59 3.52
CA LEU A 10 7.72 1.88 3.44
C LEU A 10 7.34 1.48 2.00
N SER A 11 7.87 2.12 0.97
CA SER A 11 7.47 1.87 -0.42
C SER A 11 8.51 1.11 -1.26
N VAL A 12 9.72 1.58 -1.42
CA VAL A 12 10.68 1.01 -2.40
C VAL A 12 11.83 0.25 -1.74
N GLY A 13 12.44 0.79 -0.69
CA GLY A 13 13.52 0.10 0.03
C GLY A 13 13.04 -1.16 0.74
N ALA A 14 11.80 -1.14 1.24
CA ALA A 14 11.17 -2.30 1.86
C ALA A 14 10.69 -3.32 0.81
N LEU A 15 10.13 -2.88 -0.32
CA LEU A 15 9.64 -3.79 -1.36
C LEU A 15 10.74 -4.59 -2.04
N ASN A 16 11.90 -4.01 -2.30
CA ASN A 16 13.07 -4.77 -2.78
C ASN A 16 13.55 -5.88 -1.82
N MET A 17 13.00 -5.91 -0.59
CA MET A 17 13.30 -6.92 0.43
C MET A 17 12.13 -7.86 0.72
N LEU A 18 10.93 -7.53 0.23
CA LEU A 18 9.69 -8.23 0.52
C LEU A 18 9.44 -9.50 -0.31
N GLY A 19 10.34 -9.88 -1.22
CA GLY A 19 10.18 -11.10 -2.00
C GLY A 19 11.08 -11.19 -3.21
N GLN A 20 10.98 -12.31 -3.92
CA GLN A 20 11.58 -12.45 -5.25
C GLN A 20 10.81 -11.54 -6.21
N SER A 21 11.49 -10.57 -6.81
CA SER A 21 10.99 -9.85 -7.97
C SER A 21 11.29 -10.61 -9.26
N SER A 22 10.46 -10.38 -10.26
CA SER A 22 10.71 -10.83 -11.61
C SER A 22 10.49 -9.69 -12.61
N LYS A 23 11.39 -9.57 -13.56
CA LYS A 23 11.20 -8.66 -14.69
C LYS A 23 10.10 -9.20 -15.58
N PRO A 24 9.07 -8.41 -15.87
CA PRO A 24 7.98 -8.85 -16.72
C PRO A 24 8.43 -8.98 -18.18
N THR A 25 7.81 -9.91 -18.92
CA THR A 25 8.12 -10.15 -20.32
C THR A 25 7.51 -9.06 -21.22
N PRO A 26 8.28 -8.41 -22.11
CA PRO A 26 7.75 -7.44 -23.06
C PRO A 26 6.75 -8.07 -24.03
N VAL A 27 5.65 -7.38 -24.32
CA VAL A 27 4.59 -7.86 -25.21
C VAL A 27 3.87 -6.73 -25.94
N LYS A 28 3.23 -7.05 -27.06
CA LYS A 28 2.22 -6.19 -27.68
C LYS A 28 0.86 -6.49 -27.04
N VAL A 29 0.40 -5.62 -26.18
CA VAL A 29 -0.84 -5.81 -25.37
C VAL A 29 -2.06 -6.06 -26.26
N GLU A 30 -2.10 -5.45 -27.44
CA GLU A 30 -3.20 -5.56 -28.41
C GLU A 30 -3.42 -7.00 -28.88
N ASN A 31 -2.35 -7.79 -28.97
CA ASN A 31 -2.36 -9.16 -29.49
C ASN A 31 -2.68 -10.23 -28.43
N LEU A 32 -2.83 -9.85 -27.15
CA LEU A 32 -3.11 -10.78 -26.08
C LEU A 32 -4.59 -11.18 -26.03
N PRO A 33 -4.89 -12.45 -25.69
CA PRO A 33 -6.26 -12.89 -25.47
C PRO A 33 -6.87 -12.19 -24.25
N SER A 34 -8.19 -12.03 -24.28
CA SER A 34 -8.93 -11.47 -23.17
C SER A 34 -9.44 -12.58 -22.23
N GLN A 35 -9.43 -12.29 -20.93
CA GLN A 35 -10.04 -13.10 -19.88
C GLN A 35 -11.19 -12.34 -19.20
N ALA A 36 -12.05 -13.07 -18.49
CA ALA A 36 -13.08 -12.47 -17.66
C ALA A 36 -12.45 -11.69 -16.50
N LEU A 37 -13.05 -10.56 -16.17
CA LEU A 37 -12.69 -9.79 -14.98
C LEU A 37 -13.40 -10.39 -13.75
N ARG A 38 -12.67 -10.45 -12.62
CA ARG A 38 -13.23 -10.91 -11.35
C ARG A 38 -14.22 -9.91 -10.78
N SER A 39 -15.08 -10.42 -9.90
CA SER A 39 -15.89 -9.63 -8.99
C SER A 39 -15.70 -10.16 -7.57
N ILE A 40 -15.60 -9.27 -6.60
CA ILE A 40 -15.50 -9.59 -5.17
C ILE A 40 -16.42 -8.65 -4.39
N ASN A 41 -16.92 -9.13 -3.25
CA ASN A 41 -17.68 -8.27 -2.35
C ASN A 41 -16.72 -7.39 -1.55
N ASN A 42 -16.94 -6.09 -1.60
CA ASN A 42 -16.17 -5.13 -0.81
C ASN A 42 -17.03 -4.57 0.32
N TYR A 43 -16.73 -4.94 1.55
CA TYR A 43 -17.32 -4.37 2.77
C TYR A 43 -16.30 -3.54 3.56
N ALA A 44 -15.05 -3.45 3.07
CA ALA A 44 -13.93 -2.89 3.80
C ALA A 44 -13.86 -1.37 3.74
N PHE A 45 -14.19 -0.77 2.60
CA PHE A 45 -14.07 0.67 2.37
C PHE A 45 -15.06 1.18 1.33
N ASN A 46 -15.27 2.49 1.33
CA ASN A 46 -16.12 3.18 0.35
C ASN A 46 -15.58 4.56 0.02
N SER A 47 -16.14 5.18 -1.03
CA SER A 47 -15.89 6.61 -1.32
C SER A 47 -16.29 7.47 -0.11
N GLY A 48 -15.47 8.47 0.21
CA GLY A 48 -15.61 9.32 1.37
C GLY A 48 -14.73 8.91 2.56
N GLU A 49 -14.09 7.73 2.51
CA GLU A 49 -13.08 7.37 3.51
C GLU A 49 -11.85 8.27 3.38
N LYS A 50 -11.38 8.79 4.52
CA LYS A 50 -10.13 9.55 4.61
C LYS A 50 -9.45 9.27 5.92
N SER A 51 -8.15 8.99 5.88
CA SER A 51 -7.31 8.71 7.03
C SER A 51 -6.06 9.58 7.00
N THR A 52 -5.71 10.17 8.14
CA THR A 52 -4.49 10.96 8.32
C THR A 52 -3.58 10.27 9.31
N TYR A 53 -2.32 10.14 8.95
CA TYR A 53 -1.30 9.45 9.73
C TYR A 53 -0.17 10.40 10.07
N ARG A 54 0.28 10.35 11.32
CA ARG A 54 1.54 10.96 11.76
C ARG A 54 2.68 10.00 11.47
N ILE A 55 3.75 10.54 10.90
CA ILE A 55 4.99 9.79 10.64
C ILE A 55 6.05 10.34 11.55
N HIS A 56 6.70 9.46 12.31
CA HIS A 56 7.77 9.86 13.21
C HIS A 56 8.94 8.88 13.22
N TYR A 57 10.12 9.41 13.51
CA TYR A 57 11.34 8.67 13.73
C TYR A 57 11.74 8.79 15.19
N GLY A 58 11.61 7.71 15.94
CA GLY A 58 11.73 7.76 17.39
C GLY A 58 10.73 8.76 17.99
N VAL A 59 11.24 9.84 18.61
CA VAL A 59 10.42 10.92 19.22
C VAL A 59 10.24 12.14 18.30
N VAL A 60 10.84 12.13 17.11
CA VAL A 60 10.84 13.29 16.19
C VAL A 60 9.73 13.13 15.17
N ASP A 61 8.81 14.10 15.12
CA ASP A 61 7.79 14.16 14.07
C ASP A 61 8.43 14.49 12.72
N ALA A 62 8.32 13.55 11.79
CA ALA A 62 8.95 13.62 10.49
C ALA A 62 8.01 14.10 9.38
N GLY A 63 6.71 13.84 9.51
CA GLY A 63 5.75 14.23 8.49
C GLY A 63 4.33 13.70 8.73
N VAL A 64 3.48 13.94 7.74
CA VAL A 64 2.09 13.52 7.72
C VAL A 64 1.81 12.81 6.39
N ALA A 65 1.04 11.74 6.46
CA ALA A 65 0.45 11.09 5.29
C ALA A 65 -1.07 11.15 5.36
N THR A 66 -1.71 11.36 4.23
CA THR A 66 -3.17 11.29 4.08
C THR A 66 -3.50 10.28 3.00
N ILE A 67 -4.48 9.42 3.27
CA ILE A 67 -5.03 8.48 2.29
C ILE A 67 -6.52 8.76 2.18
N SER A 68 -7.03 9.00 0.98
CA SER A 68 -8.44 9.20 0.69
C SER A 68 -8.94 8.24 -0.37
N VAL A 69 -10.21 7.84 -0.25
CA VAL A 69 -10.96 7.10 -1.24
C VAL A 69 -12.05 8.02 -1.80
N GLU A 70 -11.91 8.40 -3.03
CA GLU A 70 -12.84 9.28 -3.73
C GLU A 70 -13.66 8.50 -4.76
N GLU A 71 -14.77 9.07 -5.21
CA GLU A 71 -15.47 8.58 -6.38
C GLU A 71 -14.58 8.77 -7.61
N GLY A 72 -14.34 7.70 -8.35
CA GLY A 72 -13.50 7.79 -9.54
C GLY A 72 -14.19 8.58 -10.65
N ASN A 73 -13.51 9.58 -11.19
CA ASN A 73 -13.98 10.39 -12.33
C ASN A 73 -13.67 9.72 -13.68
N LYS A 74 -13.12 8.50 -13.69
CA LYS A 74 -12.78 7.72 -14.88
C LYS A 74 -13.51 6.38 -14.86
N LYS A 75 -14.00 5.98 -16.04
CA LYS A 75 -14.53 4.64 -16.29
C LYS A 75 -13.60 3.91 -17.26
N PHE A 76 -13.39 2.63 -17.02
CA PHE A 76 -12.58 1.76 -17.89
C PHE A 76 -13.44 0.59 -18.39
N GLY A 77 -13.66 0.54 -19.71
CA GLY A 77 -14.55 -0.47 -20.29
C GLY A 77 -15.98 -0.43 -19.73
N GLY A 78 -16.48 0.76 -19.37
CA GLY A 78 -17.81 0.95 -18.77
C GLY A 78 -17.89 0.68 -17.27
N ARG A 79 -16.81 0.25 -16.60
CA ARG A 79 -16.77 -0.06 -15.17
C ARG A 79 -16.38 1.16 -14.35
N ASP A 80 -17.07 1.36 -13.24
CA ASP A 80 -16.81 2.45 -12.30
C ASP A 80 -15.57 2.16 -11.46
N THR A 81 -14.89 3.23 -11.02
CA THR A 81 -13.69 3.13 -10.21
C THR A 81 -13.79 3.89 -8.90
N TYR A 82 -13.02 3.46 -7.91
CA TYR A 82 -12.54 4.33 -6.84
C TYR A 82 -11.31 5.10 -7.34
N HIS A 83 -11.15 6.35 -6.92
CA HIS A 83 -9.91 7.10 -7.02
C HIS A 83 -9.27 7.14 -5.64
N ILE A 84 -8.24 6.32 -5.44
CA ILE A 84 -7.50 6.24 -4.17
C ILE A 84 -6.30 7.16 -4.28
N VAL A 85 -6.20 8.12 -3.36
CA VAL A 85 -5.14 9.14 -3.34
C VAL A 85 -4.38 9.04 -2.03
N GLY A 86 -3.07 8.89 -2.12
CA GLY A 86 -2.13 8.98 -1.00
C GLY A 86 -1.24 10.20 -1.17
N GLU A 87 -1.21 11.07 -0.17
CA GLU A 87 -0.33 12.24 -0.16
C GLU A 87 0.53 12.22 1.10
N GLY A 88 1.80 12.55 0.94
CA GLY A 88 2.75 12.60 2.02
C GLY A 88 3.64 13.82 1.97
N HIS A 89 3.86 14.43 3.12
CA HIS A 89 4.80 15.54 3.22
C HIS A 89 5.56 15.52 4.56
N SER A 90 6.81 15.94 4.50
CA SER A 90 7.61 16.17 5.71
C SER A 90 7.10 17.38 6.50
N SER A 91 7.24 17.35 7.83
CA SER A 91 6.88 18.47 8.72
C SER A 91 7.91 19.60 8.66
N GLY A 92 7.50 20.85 9.03
CA GLY A 92 8.29 22.05 8.81
C GLY A 92 9.73 22.04 9.34
N SER A 93 9.98 21.47 10.52
CA SER A 93 11.33 21.32 11.08
C SER A 93 12.15 20.25 10.34
N PHE A 94 11.50 19.21 9.83
CA PHE A 94 12.12 18.15 9.06
C PHE A 94 12.35 18.55 7.60
N ASP A 95 11.48 19.42 7.04
CA ASP A 95 11.60 19.99 5.69
C ASP A 95 12.95 20.67 5.45
N TRP A 96 13.49 21.33 6.47
CA TRP A 96 14.80 21.97 6.38
C TRP A 96 15.93 20.95 6.20
N PHE A 97 15.76 19.74 6.71
CA PHE A 97 16.74 18.66 6.63
C PHE A 97 16.53 17.77 5.41
N PHE A 98 15.26 17.41 5.13
CA PHE A 98 14.90 16.50 4.05
C PHE A 98 13.44 16.72 3.65
N LYS A 99 13.24 17.50 2.59
CA LYS A 99 11.93 17.83 2.07
C LYS A 99 11.33 16.64 1.33
N VAL A 100 10.11 16.24 1.70
CA VAL A 100 9.31 15.21 1.04
C VAL A 100 7.99 15.79 0.55
N ARG A 101 7.66 15.51 -0.72
CA ARG A 101 6.36 15.83 -1.33
C ARG A 101 5.98 14.69 -2.26
N ASP A 102 5.17 13.80 -1.74
CA ASP A 102 4.80 12.57 -2.42
C ASP A 102 3.32 12.52 -2.72
N LYS A 103 2.98 12.10 -3.93
CA LYS A 103 1.61 11.83 -4.34
C LYS A 103 1.52 10.51 -5.09
N TYR A 104 0.59 9.66 -4.64
CA TYR A 104 0.23 8.39 -5.23
C TYR A 104 -1.25 8.41 -5.58
N GLU A 105 -1.61 7.92 -6.77
CA GLU A 105 -2.99 7.86 -7.22
C GLU A 105 -3.25 6.51 -7.88
N SER A 106 -4.34 5.84 -7.50
CA SER A 106 -4.76 4.59 -8.13
C SER A 106 -6.25 4.65 -8.49
N TYR A 107 -6.57 4.35 -9.75
CA TYR A 107 -7.94 4.14 -10.21
C TYR A 107 -8.26 2.65 -10.14
N VAL A 108 -9.04 2.28 -9.14
CA VAL A 108 -9.33 0.89 -8.77
C VAL A 108 -10.75 0.53 -9.15
N ASP A 109 -10.92 -0.61 -9.84
CA ASP A 109 -12.22 -1.16 -10.21
C ASP A 109 -13.09 -1.41 -8.97
N LYS A 110 -14.32 -0.88 -8.96
CA LYS A 110 -15.23 -1.04 -7.81
C LYS A 110 -15.72 -2.46 -7.58
N GLN A 111 -15.83 -3.26 -8.63
CA GLN A 111 -16.36 -4.61 -8.54
C GLN A 111 -15.26 -5.64 -8.28
N GLY A 112 -14.05 -5.42 -8.79
CA GLY A 112 -12.99 -6.43 -8.73
C GLY A 112 -11.81 -6.07 -7.85
N ILE A 113 -11.74 -4.83 -7.36
CA ILE A 113 -10.66 -4.29 -6.54
C ILE A 113 -9.28 -4.64 -7.13
N PHE A 114 -9.05 -4.12 -8.32
CA PHE A 114 -7.78 -4.15 -9.05
C PHE A 114 -7.59 -2.83 -9.79
N PRO A 115 -6.34 -2.37 -10.02
CA PRO A 115 -6.08 -1.08 -10.65
C PRO A 115 -6.27 -1.12 -12.17
N TYR A 116 -6.69 0.03 -12.73
CA TYR A 116 -6.63 0.35 -14.15
C TYR A 116 -5.54 1.36 -14.47
N GLN A 117 -5.28 2.29 -13.55
CA GLN A 117 -4.20 3.26 -13.70
C GLN A 117 -3.59 3.54 -12.32
N PHE A 118 -2.27 3.58 -12.27
CA PHE A 118 -1.51 4.03 -11.09
C PHE A 118 -0.56 5.13 -11.51
N LYS A 119 -0.51 6.19 -10.69
CA LYS A 119 0.43 7.29 -10.83
C LYS A 119 1.21 7.49 -9.55
N ARG A 120 2.49 7.78 -9.71
CA ARG A 120 3.39 8.17 -8.62
C ARG A 120 4.14 9.43 -9.05
N ASN A 121 4.07 10.45 -8.21
CA ASN A 121 4.83 11.68 -8.36
C ASN A 121 5.40 12.04 -7.00
N CYS A 122 6.69 11.80 -6.81
CA CYS A 122 7.39 11.96 -5.54
C CYS A 122 8.59 12.87 -5.72
N ASP A 123 8.79 13.74 -4.74
CA ASP A 123 10.01 14.56 -4.57
C ASP A 123 10.56 14.29 -3.17
N GLU A 124 11.68 13.57 -3.10
CA GLU A 124 12.32 13.17 -1.86
C GLU A 124 13.74 13.77 -1.79
N GLY A 125 13.84 14.96 -1.20
CA GLY A 125 15.11 15.68 -1.10
C GLY A 125 15.71 16.06 -2.45
N GLY A 126 14.87 16.33 -3.45
CA GLY A 126 15.26 16.62 -4.84
C GLY A 126 15.39 15.38 -5.74
N TYR A 127 15.20 14.17 -5.19
CA TYR A 127 15.10 12.96 -6.01
C TYR A 127 13.66 12.79 -6.49
N MET A 128 13.46 12.98 -7.80
CA MET A 128 12.14 12.94 -8.42
C MET A 128 11.82 11.55 -8.96
N ILE A 129 10.64 11.02 -8.62
CA ILE A 129 10.11 9.78 -9.17
C ILE A 129 8.79 10.09 -9.85
N MET A 130 8.68 9.74 -11.13
CA MET A 130 7.45 9.91 -11.90
C MET A 130 7.12 8.60 -12.62
N GLN A 131 6.04 7.96 -12.21
CA GLN A 131 5.54 6.71 -12.81
C GLN A 131 4.07 6.87 -13.22
N ASP A 132 3.71 6.22 -14.31
CA ASP A 132 2.33 6.10 -14.79
C ASP A 132 2.18 4.72 -15.42
N TYR A 133 1.35 3.87 -14.82
CA TYR A 133 1.07 2.53 -15.29
C TYR A 133 -0.39 2.42 -15.68
N PHE A 134 -0.66 1.84 -16.87
CA PHE A 134 -1.98 1.44 -17.32
C PHE A 134 -2.10 -0.07 -17.32
N PHE A 135 -3.06 -0.60 -16.55
CA PHE A 135 -3.28 -2.02 -16.39
C PHE A 135 -4.40 -2.51 -17.30
N PHE A 136 -4.10 -3.48 -18.13
CA PHE A 136 -5.03 -4.20 -18.99
C PHE A 136 -5.36 -5.54 -18.34
N GLN A 137 -6.10 -5.50 -17.24
CA GLN A 137 -6.36 -6.67 -16.38
C GLN A 137 -7.01 -7.82 -17.16
N HIS A 138 -7.94 -7.51 -18.10
CA HIS A 138 -8.55 -8.49 -18.99
C HIS A 138 -7.55 -9.17 -19.94
N LYS A 139 -6.36 -8.59 -20.13
CA LYS A 139 -5.27 -9.13 -20.98
C LYS A 139 -4.06 -9.59 -20.19
N ARG A 140 -4.11 -9.51 -18.86
CA ARG A 140 -2.99 -9.84 -17.99
C ARG A 140 -1.71 -9.11 -18.39
N ALA A 141 -1.82 -7.81 -18.59
CA ALA A 141 -0.73 -6.96 -19.07
C ALA A 141 -0.81 -5.55 -18.48
N PHE A 142 0.29 -4.82 -18.55
CA PHE A 142 0.32 -3.40 -18.25
C PHE A 142 1.20 -2.67 -19.28
N LYS A 143 1.03 -1.36 -19.34
CA LYS A 143 1.93 -0.44 -20.04
C LYS A 143 2.50 0.56 -19.05
N ASN A 144 3.79 0.86 -19.21
CA ASN A 144 4.47 1.88 -18.42
C ASN A 144 4.31 3.28 -19.08
N ARG A 145 4.88 4.31 -18.45
CA ARG A 145 4.83 5.70 -18.94
C ARG A 145 5.39 5.87 -20.37
N LYS A 146 6.30 5.01 -20.80
CA LYS A 146 6.85 5.01 -22.17
C LYS A 146 5.94 4.29 -23.18
N ASN A 147 4.75 3.85 -22.75
CA ASN A 147 3.83 3.04 -23.55
C ASN A 147 4.37 1.65 -23.95
N GLU A 148 5.38 1.19 -23.23
CA GLU A 148 5.92 -0.16 -23.40
C GLU A 148 5.03 -1.18 -22.70
N GLY A 149 4.65 -2.26 -23.39
CA GLY A 149 3.74 -3.27 -22.88
C GLY A 149 4.47 -4.49 -22.30
N TYR A 150 3.95 -5.02 -21.18
CA TYR A 150 4.51 -6.15 -20.45
C TYR A 150 3.43 -7.10 -19.96
N LEU A 151 3.75 -8.41 -19.89
CA LEU A 151 2.89 -9.39 -19.22
C LEU A 151 2.82 -9.12 -17.71
N ALA A 152 1.66 -9.41 -17.14
CA ALA A 152 1.42 -9.34 -15.71
C ALA A 152 0.65 -10.58 -15.21
N PRO A 153 0.77 -10.94 -13.94
CA PRO A 153 -0.15 -11.87 -13.28
C PRO A 153 -1.60 -11.39 -13.38
N ALA A 154 -2.54 -12.33 -13.27
CA ALA A 154 -3.96 -11.97 -13.22
C ALA A 154 -4.24 -11.07 -12.02
N PHE A 155 -4.91 -9.94 -12.26
CA PHE A 155 -5.32 -8.99 -11.24
C PHE A 155 -4.17 -8.44 -10.40
N VAL A 156 -3.00 -8.26 -11.04
CA VAL A 156 -1.84 -7.62 -10.41
C VAL A 156 -2.23 -6.27 -9.82
N GLN A 157 -1.75 -6.00 -8.62
CA GLN A 157 -2.00 -4.78 -7.88
C GLN A 157 -0.87 -3.75 -8.12
N ASP A 158 -1.15 -2.48 -7.92
CA ASP A 158 -0.14 -1.46 -7.66
C ASP A 158 0.08 -1.31 -6.14
N MET A 159 0.96 -0.40 -5.73
CA MET A 159 1.32 -0.18 -4.33
C MET A 159 0.14 0.26 -3.46
N MET A 160 -0.77 1.09 -4.00
CA MET A 160 -1.95 1.58 -3.29
C MET A 160 -3.05 0.52 -3.29
N SER A 161 -3.40 0.00 -4.46
CA SER A 161 -4.46 -0.98 -4.60
C SER A 161 -4.18 -2.29 -3.87
N ALA A 162 -2.90 -2.69 -3.69
CA ALA A 162 -2.52 -3.86 -2.91
C ALA A 162 -2.99 -3.78 -1.44
N ALA A 163 -2.81 -2.62 -0.80
CA ALA A 163 -3.28 -2.40 0.57
C ALA A 163 -4.81 -2.45 0.66
N PHE A 164 -5.52 -1.84 -0.28
CA PHE A 164 -6.98 -1.87 -0.31
C PHE A 164 -7.54 -3.24 -0.67
N TYR A 165 -6.89 -3.98 -1.56
CA TYR A 165 -7.25 -5.37 -1.83
C TYR A 165 -7.05 -6.26 -0.60
N ALA A 166 -5.95 -6.09 0.15
CA ALA A 166 -5.72 -6.82 1.40
C ALA A 166 -6.86 -6.60 2.41
N ARG A 167 -7.40 -5.38 2.50
CA ARG A 167 -8.53 -5.05 3.40
C ARG A 167 -9.80 -5.82 3.06
N THR A 168 -9.99 -6.26 1.82
CA THR A 168 -11.19 -7.03 1.41
C THR A 168 -11.09 -8.52 1.70
N MET A 169 -9.98 -9.00 2.24
CA MET A 169 -9.78 -10.41 2.53
C MET A 169 -10.43 -10.82 3.86
N ASP A 170 -10.88 -12.06 3.93
CA ASP A 170 -11.43 -12.63 5.16
C ASP A 170 -10.33 -13.22 6.04
N PHE A 171 -10.17 -12.69 7.25
CA PHE A 171 -9.23 -13.16 8.24
C PHE A 171 -9.87 -13.92 9.40
N THR A 172 -11.16 -14.24 9.32
CA THR A 172 -11.94 -14.87 10.41
C THR A 172 -11.30 -16.19 10.90
N ASN A 173 -10.81 -17.01 9.98
CA ASN A 173 -10.23 -18.32 10.27
C ASN A 173 -8.69 -18.33 10.18
N THR A 174 -8.06 -17.17 10.04
CA THR A 174 -6.60 -17.06 9.88
C THR A 174 -5.90 -17.38 11.20
N LYS A 175 -4.86 -18.21 11.13
CA LYS A 175 -4.05 -18.62 12.29
C LYS A 175 -2.67 -17.96 12.24
N PRO A 176 -2.07 -17.67 13.41
CA PRO A 176 -0.69 -17.18 13.45
C PRO A 176 0.24 -18.08 12.64
N GLY A 177 0.99 -17.47 11.71
CA GLY A 177 1.87 -18.15 10.77
C GLY A 177 1.32 -18.23 9.34
N ASP A 178 0.02 -18.07 9.12
CA ASP A 178 -0.58 -18.07 7.79
C ASP A 178 -0.04 -16.91 6.94
N ILE A 179 0.13 -17.16 5.65
CA ILE A 179 0.73 -16.22 4.70
C ILE A 179 -0.28 -15.77 3.66
N LEU A 180 -0.54 -14.48 3.64
CA LEU A 180 -1.22 -13.78 2.57
C LEU A 180 -0.21 -13.45 1.46
N THR A 181 -0.59 -13.68 0.19
CA THR A 181 0.25 -13.32 -0.96
C THR A 181 -0.52 -12.44 -1.94
N ILE A 182 0.08 -11.32 -2.35
CA ILE A 182 -0.48 -10.38 -3.33
C ILE A 182 0.57 -10.12 -4.42
N GLU A 183 0.20 -10.36 -5.68
CA GLU A 183 1.04 -10.01 -6.83
C GLU A 183 0.97 -8.49 -7.05
N THR A 184 2.10 -7.81 -7.00
CA THR A 184 2.17 -6.34 -7.01
C THR A 184 3.22 -5.85 -7.99
N LEU A 185 2.87 -4.86 -8.82
CA LEU A 185 3.80 -4.16 -9.70
C LEU A 185 4.43 -2.98 -8.95
N VAL A 186 5.75 -2.94 -8.88
CA VAL A 186 6.54 -1.84 -8.31
C VAL A 186 7.80 -1.63 -9.13
N ASP A 187 8.10 -0.41 -9.52
CA ASP A 187 9.33 -0.02 -10.24
C ASP A 187 9.63 -0.93 -11.44
N ASP A 188 8.61 -1.18 -12.29
CA ASP A 188 8.67 -2.05 -13.49
C ASP A 188 8.98 -3.53 -13.19
N GLU A 189 8.85 -3.98 -11.93
CA GLU A 189 9.06 -5.37 -11.52
C GLU A 189 7.83 -5.95 -10.82
N ILE A 190 7.59 -7.25 -11.01
CA ILE A 190 6.49 -7.97 -10.34
C ILE A 190 7.03 -8.60 -9.06
N TYR A 191 6.43 -8.25 -7.95
CA TYR A 191 6.72 -8.77 -6.61
C TYR A 191 5.58 -9.64 -6.10
N ARG A 192 5.93 -10.74 -5.44
CA ARG A 192 5.01 -11.50 -4.59
C ARG A 192 5.09 -10.95 -3.17
N LEU A 193 4.27 -9.94 -2.89
CA LEU A 193 4.17 -9.39 -1.54
C LEU A 193 3.57 -10.45 -0.61
N LYS A 194 4.36 -10.95 0.33
CA LYS A 194 3.93 -11.94 1.32
C LYS A 194 3.82 -11.30 2.69
N MET A 195 2.64 -11.41 3.31
CA MET A 195 2.37 -10.93 4.66
C MET A 195 2.02 -12.11 5.54
N ARG A 196 2.74 -12.29 6.65
CA ARG A 196 2.47 -13.32 7.63
C ARG A 196 1.55 -12.75 8.71
N TYR A 197 0.45 -13.41 8.99
CA TYR A 197 -0.39 -13.09 10.14
C TYR A 197 0.34 -13.49 11.43
N VAL A 198 0.40 -12.57 12.39
CA VAL A 198 1.13 -12.76 13.67
C VAL A 198 0.16 -13.05 14.81
N GLY A 199 -1.02 -12.42 14.80
CA GLY A 199 -2.01 -12.56 15.87
C GLY A 199 -2.76 -11.26 16.11
N LYS A 200 -3.50 -11.22 17.23
CA LYS A 200 -4.28 -10.04 17.66
C LYS A 200 -3.50 -9.25 18.71
N GLU A 201 -3.57 -7.95 18.61
CA GLU A 201 -2.95 -7.01 19.56
C GLU A 201 -3.88 -5.82 19.80
N THR A 202 -3.75 -5.18 20.96
CA THR A 202 -4.36 -3.88 21.23
C THR A 202 -3.32 -2.80 20.99
N VAL A 203 -3.66 -1.80 20.15
CA VAL A 203 -2.75 -0.73 19.74
C VAL A 203 -3.34 0.63 20.11
N SER A 204 -2.55 1.47 20.76
CA SER A 204 -2.89 2.85 21.09
C SER A 204 -2.12 3.80 20.18
N VAL A 205 -2.86 4.72 19.55
CA VAL A 205 -2.38 5.79 18.67
C VAL A 205 -3.13 7.07 18.98
N ASP A 206 -2.81 8.19 18.32
CA ASP A 206 -3.48 9.49 18.56
C ASP A 206 -5.01 9.40 18.35
N ALA A 207 -5.48 8.62 17.37
CA ALA A 207 -6.89 8.41 17.08
C ALA A 207 -7.66 7.60 18.16
N GLY A 208 -6.95 6.93 19.08
CA GLY A 208 -7.53 6.09 20.14
C GLY A 208 -6.83 4.77 20.34
N THR A 209 -7.50 3.85 21.04
CA THR A 209 -7.02 2.49 21.31
C THR A 209 -7.90 1.48 20.60
N PHE A 210 -7.32 0.59 19.81
CA PHE A 210 -8.03 -0.31 18.91
C PHE A 210 -7.61 -1.77 19.09
N LYS A 211 -8.57 -2.70 18.93
CA LYS A 211 -8.28 -4.11 18.70
C LYS A 211 -7.79 -4.28 17.26
N CYS A 212 -6.65 -4.91 17.07
CA CYS A 212 -5.99 -5.02 15.77
C CYS A 212 -5.56 -6.45 15.45
N LEU A 213 -5.53 -6.74 14.15
CA LEU A 213 -4.80 -7.84 13.55
C LEU A 213 -3.39 -7.33 13.19
N ARG A 214 -2.36 -8.08 13.56
CA ARG A 214 -0.98 -7.77 13.22
C ARG A 214 -0.47 -8.65 12.09
N PHE A 215 0.14 -8.02 11.10
CA PHE A 215 0.81 -8.66 9.99
C PHE A 215 2.28 -8.24 9.94
N ALA A 216 3.16 -9.18 9.57
CA ALA A 216 4.57 -8.92 9.31
C ALA A 216 4.91 -9.37 7.88
N PRO A 217 5.51 -8.51 7.05
CA PRO A 217 5.99 -8.93 5.75
C PRO A 217 7.02 -10.05 5.85
N VAL A 218 6.94 -11.01 4.94
CA VAL A 218 7.95 -12.06 4.81
C VAL A 218 9.14 -11.48 4.05
N VAL A 219 10.12 -10.99 4.78
CA VAL A 219 11.34 -10.39 4.22
C VAL A 219 12.45 -11.42 4.10
N GLN A 220 13.27 -11.32 3.05
CA GLN A 220 14.54 -12.04 2.99
C GLN A 220 15.50 -11.39 4.00
N LYS A 221 16.16 -12.22 4.83
CA LYS A 221 17.22 -11.73 5.73
C LYS A 221 18.28 -10.99 4.93
N GLY A 222 18.43 -9.70 5.17
CA GLY A 222 19.29 -8.82 4.38
C GLY A 222 19.83 -7.63 5.17
N ARG A 223 20.39 -6.67 4.44
CA ARG A 223 21.20 -5.58 4.98
C ARG A 223 20.48 -4.57 5.89
N ILE A 224 19.15 -4.46 5.85
CA ILE A 224 18.39 -3.42 6.57
C ILE A 224 17.65 -4.02 7.76
N PHE A 225 16.92 -5.12 7.57
CA PHE A 225 16.16 -5.77 8.63
C PHE A 225 16.94 -6.96 9.20
N LYS A 226 17.12 -6.97 10.52
CA LYS A 226 17.81 -8.05 11.23
C LYS A 226 16.84 -9.17 11.58
N ASP A 227 15.58 -8.84 11.85
CA ASP A 227 14.51 -9.76 12.27
C ASP A 227 13.32 -9.66 11.29
N PRO A 228 12.65 -10.79 10.95
CA PRO A 228 11.42 -10.80 10.17
C PRO A 228 10.27 -9.96 10.77
N ASN A 229 10.37 -9.59 12.05
CA ASN A 229 9.39 -8.77 12.76
C ASN A 229 9.78 -7.28 12.81
N ASP A 230 10.88 -6.89 12.18
CA ASP A 230 11.32 -5.49 12.14
C ASP A 230 10.37 -4.58 11.33
N LEU A 231 9.55 -5.17 10.46
CA LEU A 231 8.47 -4.50 9.76
C LEU A 231 7.13 -5.13 10.16
N ALA A 232 6.17 -4.32 10.57
CA ALA A 232 4.84 -4.79 10.94
C ALA A 232 3.76 -3.75 10.60
N VAL A 233 2.56 -4.27 10.31
CA VAL A 233 1.36 -3.47 10.06
C VAL A 233 0.25 -3.99 10.97
N TRP A 234 -0.49 -3.07 11.58
CA TRP A 234 -1.67 -3.33 12.39
C TRP A 234 -2.89 -2.74 11.69
N VAL A 235 -3.90 -3.56 11.48
CA VAL A 235 -5.19 -3.16 10.94
C VAL A 235 -6.30 -3.48 11.95
N THR A 236 -7.43 -2.81 11.88
CA THR A 236 -8.57 -3.09 12.77
C THR A 236 -9.05 -4.53 12.65
N ASP A 237 -9.45 -5.14 13.79
CA ASP A 237 -10.02 -6.49 13.88
C ASP A 237 -11.54 -6.45 13.62
N ASP A 238 -11.92 -5.97 12.43
CA ASP A 238 -13.30 -5.86 11.95
C ASP A 238 -13.34 -6.03 10.42
N ALA A 239 -14.49 -5.86 9.81
CA ALA A 239 -14.66 -5.99 8.36
C ALA A 239 -13.94 -4.88 7.54
N HIS A 240 -13.53 -3.79 8.18
CA HIS A 240 -12.90 -2.67 7.50
C HIS A 240 -11.38 -2.83 7.34
N HIS A 241 -10.73 -3.58 8.25
CA HIS A 241 -9.28 -3.78 8.28
C HIS A 241 -8.52 -2.46 8.02
N LEU A 242 -8.99 -1.35 8.68
CA LEU A 242 -8.37 -0.04 8.53
C LEU A 242 -6.95 -0.08 9.09
N PRO A 243 -5.93 0.37 8.37
CA PRO A 243 -4.59 0.50 8.93
C PRO A 243 -4.55 1.46 10.11
N ILE A 244 -4.08 0.98 11.27
CA ILE A 244 -3.93 1.77 12.50
C ILE A 244 -2.49 2.20 12.68
N MET A 245 -1.55 1.30 12.42
CA MET A 245 -0.13 1.58 12.56
C MET A 245 0.69 0.73 11.58
N ALA A 246 1.76 1.32 11.04
CA ALA A 246 2.84 0.61 10.41
C ALA A 246 4.16 0.99 11.10
N GLN A 247 5.02 0.01 11.35
CA GLN A 247 6.31 0.22 12.00
C GLN A 247 7.42 -0.49 11.23
N ALA A 248 8.53 0.21 11.01
CA ALA A 248 9.77 -0.34 10.50
C ALA A 248 10.89 -0.09 11.51
N LYS A 249 11.45 -1.15 12.09
CA LYS A 249 12.66 -1.07 12.92
C LYS A 249 13.87 -1.09 11.98
N ILE A 250 14.74 -0.13 12.12
CA ILE A 250 15.97 -0.02 11.36
C ILE A 250 17.17 -0.14 12.28
N LYS A 251 18.39 -0.14 11.72
CA LYS A 251 19.63 -0.33 12.53
C LYS A 251 19.74 0.61 13.71
N VAL A 252 19.24 1.83 13.58
CA VAL A 252 19.18 2.84 14.65
C VAL A 252 17.77 3.40 14.70
N GLY A 253 16.99 3.04 15.73
CA GLY A 253 15.65 3.52 15.96
C GLY A 253 14.54 2.79 15.19
N SER A 254 13.40 3.45 15.05
CA SER A 254 12.25 2.96 14.29
C SER A 254 11.52 4.12 13.60
N ILE A 255 10.94 3.82 12.45
CA ILE A 255 9.99 4.68 11.77
C ILE A 255 8.62 4.13 12.04
N LYS A 256 7.68 4.99 12.42
CA LYS A 256 6.27 4.62 12.58
C LYS A 256 5.38 5.57 11.80
N MET A 257 4.30 5.01 11.27
CA MET A 257 3.16 5.70 10.73
C MET A 257 1.95 5.31 11.58
N GLU A 258 1.36 6.26 12.31
CA GLU A 258 0.29 6.04 13.29
C GLU A 258 -0.95 6.84 12.92
N LEU A 259 -2.13 6.19 12.98
CA LEU A 259 -3.41 6.84 12.68
C LEU A 259 -3.66 7.98 13.65
N GLN A 260 -3.85 9.19 13.11
CA GLN A 260 -4.14 10.40 13.86
C GLN A 260 -5.62 10.79 13.77
N GLN A 261 -6.20 10.66 12.58
CA GLN A 261 -7.60 10.98 12.31
C GLN A 261 -8.16 10.08 11.24
N PHE A 262 -9.47 9.81 11.29
CA PHE A 262 -10.19 9.07 10.27
C PHE A 262 -11.63 9.57 10.13
N GLN A 263 -12.20 9.41 8.94
CA GLN A 263 -13.61 9.68 8.64
C GLN A 263 -14.10 8.75 7.51
N GLY A 264 -15.42 8.63 7.38
CA GLY A 264 -16.03 7.83 6.30
C GLY A 264 -15.91 6.32 6.47
N VAL A 265 -15.50 5.85 7.66
CA VAL A 265 -15.44 4.44 8.02
C VAL A 265 -15.91 4.25 9.47
N ASP A 266 -16.72 3.22 9.71
CA ASP A 266 -17.24 2.92 11.04
C ASP A 266 -16.45 1.79 11.72
N ILE A 267 -15.45 2.17 12.51
CA ILE A 267 -14.61 1.23 13.28
C ILE A 267 -14.85 1.34 14.79
N TRP A 268 -15.97 1.92 15.20
CA TRP A 268 -16.26 2.13 16.62
C TRP A 268 -16.41 0.83 17.41
N GLY A 269 -16.84 -0.26 16.77
CA GLY A 269 -16.95 -1.59 17.39
C GLY A 269 -15.64 -2.20 17.87
N VAL A 270 -14.50 -1.74 17.37
CA VAL A 270 -13.15 -2.19 17.76
C VAL A 270 -12.35 -1.13 18.49
N LYS A 271 -12.84 0.11 18.57
CA LYS A 271 -12.25 1.18 19.36
C LYS A 271 -12.59 0.96 20.84
N ILE A 272 -11.57 0.93 21.70
CA ILE A 272 -11.70 0.68 23.14
C ILE A 272 -11.74 2.00 23.92
N LYS A 273 -10.97 3.00 23.48
CA LYS A 273 -10.85 4.34 24.09
C LYS A 273 -10.61 5.39 23.01
#